data_f6fdd2ba3296ba512b08fcc633a7bf35
#
_entry.id   f6fdd2ba3296ba512b08fcc633a7bf35
#
_cell.length_a   1.000
_cell.length_b   1.000
_cell.length_c   1.000
_cell.angle_alpha   90.00
_cell.angle_beta   90.00
_cell.angle_gamma   90.00
#
_symmetry.space_group_name_H-M   'P 1'
#
loop_
_entity.id
_entity.type
_entity.pdbx_description
1 polymer ?
#
loop_
_entity_poly.entity_id
_entity_poly.type
_entity_poly.pdbx_seq_one_letter_code
_entity_poly.pdbx_strand_id
1 'polypeptide(L)'
;MNIKYIVVTTLVFVISQILIWYQLNSQLVWKWAEGYKSMLWMSLLGIPISLLMWLCTKWGYIGFGSLWAVRFMGFATSMLVFPIMTYWYLGEPMTLKVWVTLILALIIMILQLI
;
A
#
# COMPACT_ATOMS: atom_id res chain seq x y z
N MET A 1 18.11 11.29 9.50
CA MET A 1 16.81 10.62 9.45
C MET A 1 15.82 11.35 10.36
N ASN A 2 14.67 11.74 9.83
CA ASN A 2 13.65 12.47 10.60
C ASN A 2 12.49 11.54 10.93
N ILE A 3 12.41 11.10 12.17
CA ILE A 3 11.44 10.09 12.62
C ILE A 3 10.00 10.55 12.42
N LYS A 4 9.69 11.82 12.66
CA LYS A 4 8.35 12.37 12.45
C LYS A 4 7.86 12.15 11.02
N TYR A 5 8.68 12.51 10.04
CA TYR A 5 8.34 12.34 8.63
C TYR A 5 8.30 10.88 8.21
N ILE A 6 9.16 10.03 8.79
CA ILE A 6 9.14 8.58 8.55
C ILE A 6 7.79 7.99 9.00
N VAL A 7 7.35 8.32 10.21
CA VAL A 7 6.08 7.80 10.76
C VAL A 7 4.91 8.28 9.92
N VAL A 8 4.83 9.57 9.61
CA VAL A 8 3.75 10.14 8.80
C VAL A 8 3.72 9.51 7.41
N THR A 9 4.88 9.38 6.77
CA THR A 9 4.98 8.77 5.44
C THR A 9 4.50 7.31 5.46
N THR A 10 4.90 6.55 6.46
CA THR A 10 4.49 5.15 6.59
C THR A 10 2.97 5.04 6.76
N LEU A 11 2.37 5.89 7.59
CA LEU A 11 0.92 5.90 7.78
C LEU A 11 0.18 6.28 6.48
N VAL A 12 0.69 7.26 5.74
CA VAL A 12 0.08 7.67 4.47
C VAL A 12 0.25 6.56 3.41
N PHE A 13 1.36 5.84 3.41
CA PHE A 13 1.52 4.66 2.55
C PHE A 13 0.47 3.59 2.87
N VAL A 14 0.24 3.30 4.16
CA VAL A 14 -0.78 2.31 4.55
C VAL A 14 -2.15 2.73 4.03
N ILE A 15 -2.52 3.99 4.23
CA ILE A 15 -3.81 4.51 3.74
C ILE A 15 -3.89 4.40 2.21
N SER A 16 -2.84 4.78 1.51
CA SER A 16 -2.78 4.71 0.05
C SER A 16 -2.93 3.27 -0.45
N GLN A 17 -2.28 2.32 0.19
CA GLN A 17 -2.36 0.91 -0.20
C GLN A 17 -3.76 0.33 0.06
N ILE A 18 -4.42 0.75 1.13
CA ILE A 18 -5.81 0.36 1.38
C ILE A 18 -6.71 0.87 0.26
N LEU A 19 -6.57 2.13 -0.14
CA LEU A 19 -7.35 2.71 -1.24
C LEU A 19 -7.05 2.02 -2.57
N ILE A 20 -5.79 1.70 -2.84
CA ILE A 20 -5.39 0.96 -4.05
C ILE A 20 -6.03 -0.42 -4.07
N TRP A 21 -6.06 -1.11 -2.92
CA TRP A 21 -6.71 -2.41 -2.85
C TRP A 21 -8.19 -2.32 -3.24
N TYR A 22 -8.92 -1.35 -2.70
CA TYR A 22 -10.32 -1.14 -3.05
C TYR A 22 -10.48 -0.78 -4.53
N GLN A 23 -9.62 0.08 -5.05
CA GLN A 23 -9.69 0.49 -6.45
C GLN A 23 -9.58 -0.70 -7.41
N LEU A 24 -8.68 -1.63 -7.13
CA LEU A 24 -8.39 -2.74 -8.04
C LEU A 24 -9.25 -3.98 -7.76
N ASN A 25 -9.56 -4.26 -6.50
CA ASN A 25 -10.13 -5.53 -6.10
C ASN A 25 -11.60 -5.47 -5.67
N SER A 26 -12.21 -4.30 -5.59
CA SER A 26 -13.62 -4.19 -5.28
C SER A 26 -14.51 -4.94 -6.27
N GLN A 27 -14.08 -5.01 -7.53
CA GLN A 27 -14.75 -5.79 -8.58
C GLN A 27 -14.86 -7.28 -8.26
N LEU A 28 -13.98 -7.79 -7.39
CA LEU A 28 -13.97 -9.20 -7.00
C LEU A 28 -14.85 -9.46 -5.76
N VAL A 29 -15.25 -8.40 -5.07
CA VAL A 29 -16.01 -8.50 -3.81
C VAL A 29 -17.48 -8.11 -4.01
N TRP A 30 -17.73 -7.03 -4.73
CA TRP A 30 -19.08 -6.47 -4.89
C TRP A 30 -19.53 -6.46 -6.34
N LYS A 31 -20.81 -6.83 -6.57
CA LYS A 31 -21.39 -6.87 -7.92
C LYS A 31 -21.47 -5.50 -8.55
N TRP A 32 -21.73 -4.45 -7.76
CA TRP A 32 -21.83 -3.08 -8.31
C TRP A 32 -20.50 -2.60 -8.93
N ALA A 33 -19.38 -3.21 -8.52
CA ALA A 33 -18.05 -2.83 -9.00
C ALA A 33 -17.56 -3.69 -10.19
N GLU A 34 -18.34 -4.66 -10.66
CA GLU A 34 -17.90 -5.61 -11.71
C GLU A 34 -17.91 -5.03 -13.13
N GLY A 35 -18.78 -4.06 -13.41
CA GLY A 35 -19.00 -3.58 -14.79
C GLY A 35 -17.95 -2.57 -15.26
N TYR A 36 -17.85 -2.40 -16.57
CA TYR A 36 -16.93 -1.41 -17.15
C TYR A 36 -17.26 0.03 -16.74
N LYS A 37 -18.53 0.33 -16.46
CA LYS A 37 -18.92 1.64 -15.90
C LYS A 37 -18.29 1.85 -14.53
N SER A 38 -18.30 0.79 -13.69
CA SER A 38 -17.66 0.84 -12.38
C SER A 38 -16.15 1.01 -12.49
N MET A 39 -15.53 0.42 -13.52
CA MET A 39 -14.12 0.66 -13.81
C MET A 39 -13.82 2.15 -13.97
N LEU A 40 -14.66 2.88 -14.69
CA LEU A 40 -14.49 4.32 -14.87
C LEU A 40 -14.66 5.08 -13.56
N TRP A 41 -15.67 4.75 -12.76
CA TRP A 41 -15.88 5.35 -11.45
C TRP A 41 -14.72 5.06 -10.50
N MET A 42 -14.27 3.80 -10.44
CA MET A 42 -13.15 3.42 -9.57
C MET A 42 -11.84 4.07 -10.00
N SER A 43 -11.69 4.38 -11.28
CA SER A 43 -10.52 5.11 -11.78
C SER A 43 -10.39 6.50 -11.17
N LEU A 44 -11.51 7.11 -10.77
CA LEU A 44 -11.49 8.42 -10.09
C LEU A 44 -10.79 8.37 -8.74
N LEU A 45 -10.71 7.21 -8.10
CA LEU A 45 -9.90 7.04 -6.89
C LEU A 45 -8.41 7.25 -7.15
N GLY A 46 -7.98 7.14 -8.40
CA GLY A 46 -6.60 7.42 -8.78
C GLY A 46 -6.18 8.85 -8.46
N ILE A 47 -7.12 9.80 -8.45
CA ILE A 47 -6.81 11.21 -8.13
C ILE A 47 -6.35 11.35 -6.68
N PRO A 48 -7.15 10.96 -5.64
CA PRO A 48 -6.68 11.04 -4.27
C PRO A 48 -5.48 10.14 -3.99
N ILE A 49 -5.41 8.95 -4.61
CA ILE A 49 -4.27 8.04 -4.47
C ILE A 49 -3.00 8.70 -4.98
N SER A 50 -3.06 9.32 -6.16
CA SER A 50 -1.91 10.04 -6.74
C SER A 50 -1.42 11.18 -5.84
N LEU A 51 -2.35 11.93 -5.26
CA LEU A 51 -2.01 13.02 -4.33
C LEU A 51 -1.33 12.47 -3.08
N LEU A 52 -1.85 11.37 -2.52
CA LEU A 52 -1.24 10.73 -1.35
C LEU A 52 0.15 10.20 -1.67
N MET A 53 0.35 9.58 -2.82
CA MET A 53 1.66 9.06 -3.22
C MET A 53 2.68 10.19 -3.46
N TRP A 54 2.21 11.31 -3.97
CA TRP A 54 3.05 12.50 -4.13
C TRP A 54 3.52 13.00 -2.76
N LEU A 55 2.62 13.08 -1.79
CA LEU A 55 2.95 13.46 -0.41
C LEU A 55 3.89 12.45 0.24
N CYS A 56 3.68 11.16 0.02
CA CYS A 56 4.58 10.11 0.51
C CYS A 56 6.01 10.30 -0.02
N THR A 57 6.15 10.65 -1.29
CA THR A 57 7.46 10.89 -1.88
C THR A 57 8.11 12.12 -1.28
N LYS A 58 7.36 13.21 -1.14
CA LYS A 58 7.88 14.47 -0.58
C LYS A 58 8.32 14.31 0.87
N TRP A 59 7.41 13.83 1.71
CA TRP A 59 7.69 13.67 3.14
C TRP A 59 8.67 12.54 3.41
N GLY A 60 8.57 11.47 2.65
CA GLY A 60 9.47 10.33 2.77
C GLY A 60 10.90 10.71 2.43
N TYR A 61 11.10 11.49 1.40
CA TYR A 61 12.44 11.97 1.04
C TYR A 61 13.04 12.81 2.18
N ILE A 62 12.24 13.67 2.80
CA ILE A 62 12.69 14.45 3.96
C ILE A 62 13.01 13.51 5.13
N GLY A 63 12.17 12.51 5.36
CA GLY A 63 12.32 11.59 6.50
C GLY A 63 13.49 10.64 6.35
N PHE A 64 13.57 9.92 5.24
CA PHE A 64 14.59 8.89 5.00
C PHE A 64 15.90 9.44 4.44
N GLY A 65 15.84 10.57 3.74
CA GLY A 65 17.01 11.14 3.06
C GLY A 65 17.40 10.39 1.79
N SER A 66 16.57 9.47 1.30
CA SER A 66 16.84 8.65 0.14
C SER A 66 15.54 8.29 -0.60
N LEU A 67 15.54 8.50 -1.90
CA LEU A 67 14.39 8.11 -2.72
C LEU A 67 14.24 6.58 -2.83
N TRP A 68 15.36 5.86 -2.81
CA TRP A 68 15.33 4.39 -2.78
C TRP A 68 14.59 3.87 -1.55
N ALA A 69 14.88 4.45 -0.37
CA ALA A 69 14.22 4.06 0.86
C ALA A 69 12.71 4.31 0.79
N VAL A 70 12.29 5.44 0.24
CA VAL A 70 10.88 5.77 0.06
C VAL A 70 10.18 4.71 -0.82
N ARG A 71 10.80 4.35 -1.94
CA ARG A 71 10.24 3.38 -2.87
C ARG A 71 10.11 2.01 -2.24
N PHE A 72 11.15 1.55 -1.55
CA PHE A 72 11.11 0.24 -0.88
C PHE A 72 10.11 0.20 0.26
N MET A 73 9.96 1.28 1.02
CA MET A 73 8.91 1.37 2.04
C MET A 73 7.51 1.26 1.42
N GLY A 74 7.29 1.89 0.27
CA GLY A 74 6.02 1.78 -0.45
C GLY A 74 5.72 0.35 -0.88
N PHE A 75 6.69 -0.34 -1.46
CA PHE A 75 6.54 -1.74 -1.85
C PHE A 75 6.29 -2.65 -0.65
N ALA A 76 7.06 -2.49 0.41
CA ALA A 76 6.92 -3.31 1.61
C ALA A 76 5.55 -3.09 2.27
N THR A 77 5.08 -1.85 2.33
CA THR A 77 3.77 -1.52 2.87
C THR A 77 2.66 -2.18 2.04
N SER A 78 2.80 -2.17 0.72
CA SER A 78 1.88 -2.86 -0.19
C SER A 78 1.83 -4.36 0.10
N MET A 79 2.99 -4.99 0.27
CA MET A 79 3.10 -6.42 0.56
C MET A 79 2.46 -6.81 1.90
N LEU A 80 2.40 -5.88 2.86
CA LEU A 80 1.74 -6.12 4.14
C LEU A 80 0.23 -5.93 4.06
N VAL A 81 -0.21 -4.86 3.41
CA VAL A 81 -1.63 -4.50 3.33
C VAL A 81 -2.40 -5.48 2.44
N PHE A 82 -1.85 -5.84 1.28
CA PHE A 82 -2.54 -6.65 0.29
C PHE A 82 -2.99 -8.01 0.83
N PRO A 83 -2.12 -8.83 1.45
CA PRO A 83 -2.55 -10.13 1.98
C PRO A 83 -3.59 -10.02 3.08
N ILE A 84 -3.46 -9.03 3.97
CA ILE A 84 -4.39 -8.84 5.07
C ILE A 84 -5.79 -8.54 4.54
N MET A 85 -5.91 -7.61 3.61
CA MET A 85 -7.21 -7.25 3.02
C MET A 85 -7.78 -8.38 2.15
N THR A 86 -6.93 -9.08 1.42
CA THR A 86 -7.34 -10.21 0.59
C THR A 86 -7.90 -11.34 1.44
N TYR A 87 -7.24 -11.65 2.55
CA TYR A 87 -7.76 -12.64 3.50
C TYR A 87 -9.11 -12.21 4.08
N TRP A 88 -9.21 -10.93 4.47
CA TRP A 88 -10.43 -10.40 5.10
C TRP A 88 -11.63 -10.41 4.15
N TYR A 89 -11.46 -9.91 2.92
CA TYR A 89 -12.57 -9.74 2.00
C TYR A 89 -12.86 -10.95 1.12
N LEU A 90 -11.83 -11.63 0.65
CA LEU A 90 -11.97 -12.76 -0.28
C LEU A 90 -11.85 -14.11 0.40
N GLY A 91 -11.40 -14.15 1.66
CA GLY A 91 -11.23 -15.40 2.38
C GLY A 91 -10.11 -16.29 1.84
N GLU A 92 -9.20 -15.75 1.03
CA GLU A 92 -8.06 -16.52 0.55
C GLU A 92 -7.17 -16.94 1.71
N PRO A 93 -6.76 -18.23 1.79
CA PRO A 93 -6.01 -18.70 2.93
C PRO A 93 -4.60 -18.12 2.99
N MET A 94 -4.15 -17.85 4.21
CA MET A 94 -2.78 -17.40 4.48
C MET A 94 -1.84 -18.61 4.43
N THR A 95 -1.32 -18.92 3.23
CA THR A 95 -0.40 -20.03 3.04
C THR A 95 0.99 -19.72 3.60
N LEU A 96 1.84 -20.74 3.67
CA LEU A 96 3.24 -20.55 4.07
C LEU A 96 3.94 -19.50 3.19
N LYS A 97 3.66 -19.50 1.88
CA LYS A 97 4.18 -18.49 0.96
C LYS A 97 3.84 -17.08 1.40
N VAL A 98 2.57 -16.85 1.78
CA VAL A 98 2.10 -15.53 2.21
C VAL A 98 2.79 -15.11 3.50
N TRP A 99 2.92 -16.01 4.47
CA TRP A 99 3.61 -15.72 5.72
C TRP A 99 5.09 -15.38 5.50
N VAL A 100 5.77 -16.13 4.63
CA VAL A 100 7.18 -15.84 4.28
C VAL A 100 7.28 -14.47 3.60
N THR A 101 6.36 -14.15 2.70
CA THR A 101 6.33 -12.84 2.04
C THR A 101 6.13 -11.70 3.04
N LEU A 102 5.25 -11.87 4.02
CA LEU A 102 5.04 -10.87 5.07
C LEU A 102 6.30 -10.64 5.90
N ILE A 103 7.01 -11.71 6.25
CA ILE A 103 8.27 -11.63 6.99
C ILE A 103 9.32 -10.88 6.16
N LEU A 104 9.44 -11.18 4.87
CA LEU A 104 10.37 -10.49 3.98
C LEU A 104 10.03 -9.01 3.86
N ALA A 105 8.75 -8.68 3.78
CA ALA A 105 8.30 -7.28 3.74
C ALA A 105 8.71 -6.53 5.01
N LEU A 106 8.56 -7.14 6.17
CA LEU A 106 8.99 -6.55 7.44
C LEU A 106 10.50 -6.34 7.47
N ILE A 107 11.27 -7.29 6.94
CA ILE A 107 12.74 -7.17 6.83
C ILE A 107 13.10 -5.98 5.93
N ILE A 108 12.44 -5.83 4.79
CA ILE A 108 12.66 -4.69 3.88
C ILE A 108 12.40 -3.37 4.61
N MET A 109 11.30 -3.28 5.35
CA MET A 109 10.98 -2.07 6.12
C MET A 109 12.05 -1.75 7.15
N ILE A 110 12.51 -2.75 7.88
CA ILE A 110 13.55 -2.58 8.90
C ILE A 110 14.86 -2.10 8.25
N LEU A 111 15.22 -2.65 7.09
CA LEU A 111 16.42 -2.24 6.36
C LEU A 111 16.39 -0.75 6.00
N GLN A 112 15.24 -0.19 5.72
CA GLN A 112 15.13 1.23 5.39
C GLN A 112 15.33 2.13 6.63
N LEU A 113 15.16 1.58 7.83
CA LEU A 113 15.30 2.33 9.09
C LEU A 113 16.72 2.29 9.64
N ILE A 114 17.57 1.42 9.12
CA ILE A 114 18.98 1.34 9.48
C ILE A 114 19.79 2.25 8.54
#